data_38a74d713a73a19f06901e1dd01e53d2
#
_entry.id   38a74d713a73a19f06901e1dd01e53d2
#
_cell.length_a   1.000
_cell.length_b   1.000
_cell.length_c   1.000
_cell.angle_alpha   90.00
_cell.angle_beta   90.00
_cell.angle_gamma   90.00
#
_symmetry.space_group_name_H-M   'P 1'
#
loop_
_entity.id
_entity.type
_entity.pdbx_description
1 polymer ?
#
loop_
_entity_poly.entity_id
_entity_poly.type
_entity_poly.pdbx_seq_one_letter_code
_entity_poly.pdbx_strand_id
1 'polypeptide(L)'
;FPATHLREYSQDEVYTIVRDIYNSTIFSDIVKRNQIRKIDQLERVVRYTFANVGNSFSAKSISDYLKSEHRSIDNETVYSYLEKFEKAYLLHRCSRYDLRGKEILKTQEKFYLADTALRYSVLGYTPDSVASSLENVVYLELCRRGYTVTIGKTPDGEVDFVAQKQNDRLYVQVTQEIKSEKTEKREYERLLEIRDNYPKYVLRTDEFAGGNY
;
A
#
# COMPACT_ATOMS: atom_id res chain seq x y z
N PHE A 1 9.87 5.67 10.81
CA PHE A 1 10.01 5.27 12.22
C PHE A 1 10.11 6.50 13.08
N PRO A 2 9.19 6.69 14.06
CA PRO A 2 9.16 7.94 14.86
C PRO A 2 10.45 8.23 15.61
N ALA A 3 11.15 7.21 16.09
CA ALA A 3 12.40 7.40 16.85
C ALA A 3 13.56 7.98 16.03
N THR A 4 13.52 7.89 14.70
CA THR A 4 14.57 8.43 13.82
C THR A 4 14.52 9.96 13.70
N HIS A 5 13.42 10.61 14.15
CA HIS A 5 13.28 12.06 14.19
C HIS A 5 13.80 12.71 15.48
N LEU A 6 14.15 11.89 16.48
CA LEU A 6 14.60 12.39 17.78
C LEU A 6 16.09 12.77 17.79
N ARG A 7 16.84 12.46 16.76
CA ARG A 7 18.27 12.75 16.60
C ARG A 7 18.57 13.10 15.15
N GLU A 8 19.65 13.81 14.94
CA GLU A 8 20.19 14.11 13.60
C GLU A 8 20.94 12.87 13.07
N TYR A 9 20.21 11.98 12.40
CA TYR A 9 20.78 10.85 11.68
C TYR A 9 20.93 11.19 10.20
N SER A 10 22.02 10.74 9.59
CA SER A 10 22.10 10.67 8.13
C SER A 10 21.08 9.69 7.56
N GLN A 11 20.77 9.82 6.28
CA GLN A 11 19.83 8.91 5.60
C GLN A 11 20.27 7.44 5.66
N ASP A 12 21.57 7.18 5.52
CA ASP A 12 22.12 5.82 5.59
C ASP A 12 22.02 5.22 7.00
N GLU A 13 22.25 6.03 8.04
CA GLU A 13 22.03 5.60 9.42
C GLU A 13 20.56 5.25 9.69
N VAL A 14 19.62 6.08 9.19
CA VAL A 14 18.18 5.77 9.29
C VAL A 14 17.86 4.44 8.62
N TYR A 15 18.32 4.19 7.41
CA TYR A 15 18.08 2.92 6.72
C TYR A 15 18.72 1.74 7.43
N THR A 16 19.88 1.91 8.01
CA THR A 16 20.55 0.87 8.81
C THR A 16 19.73 0.54 10.07
N ILE A 17 19.32 1.55 10.84
CA ILE A 17 18.48 1.39 12.03
C ILE A 17 17.17 0.67 11.68
N VAL A 18 16.49 1.10 10.61
CA VAL A 18 15.22 0.48 10.19
C VAL A 18 15.42 -0.96 9.73
N ARG A 19 16.51 -1.25 9.03
CA ARG A 19 16.87 -2.62 8.62
C ARG A 19 17.14 -3.52 9.82
N ASP A 20 17.85 -3.01 10.82
CA ASP A 20 18.14 -3.77 12.04
C ASP A 20 16.88 -4.04 12.84
N ILE A 21 15.98 -3.06 12.95
CA ILE A 21 14.66 -3.26 13.57
C ILE A 21 13.86 -4.29 12.77
N TYR A 22 13.83 -4.19 11.45
CA TYR A 22 13.15 -5.16 10.60
C TYR A 22 13.68 -6.58 10.84
N ASN A 23 14.99 -6.78 10.75
CA ASN A 23 15.61 -8.10 10.83
C ASN A 23 15.50 -8.70 12.24
N SER A 24 15.81 -7.91 13.28
CA SER A 24 15.91 -8.41 14.65
C SER A 24 14.55 -8.55 15.32
N THR A 25 13.71 -7.53 15.22
CA THR A 25 12.45 -7.48 15.97
C THR A 25 11.31 -8.08 15.17
N ILE A 26 11.22 -7.75 13.90
CA ILE A 26 10.06 -8.06 13.08
C ILE A 26 10.19 -9.45 12.46
N PHE A 27 11.23 -9.63 11.66
CA PHE A 27 11.41 -10.86 10.90
C PHE A 27 11.70 -12.05 11.82
N SER A 28 12.65 -11.87 12.75
CA SER A 28 13.01 -12.90 13.72
C SER A 28 11.84 -13.28 14.65
N ASP A 29 11.05 -12.30 15.10
CA ASP A 29 9.89 -12.55 15.96
C ASP A 29 8.78 -13.30 15.21
N ILE A 30 8.44 -12.89 14.00
CA ILE A 30 7.45 -13.60 13.17
C ILE A 30 7.88 -15.03 12.90
N VAL A 31 9.15 -15.25 12.55
CA VAL A 31 9.70 -16.59 12.28
C VAL A 31 9.60 -17.48 13.51
N LYS A 32 10.03 -16.97 14.67
CA LYS A 32 10.02 -17.72 15.94
C LYS A 32 8.61 -18.03 16.44
N ARG A 33 7.75 -17.02 16.52
CA ARG A 33 6.37 -17.17 17.03
C ARG A 33 5.53 -18.11 16.18
N ASN A 34 5.76 -18.11 14.87
CA ASN A 34 4.98 -18.92 13.95
C ASN A 34 5.70 -20.22 13.53
N GLN A 35 6.86 -20.52 14.08
CA GLN A 35 7.67 -21.72 13.79
C GLN A 35 7.90 -21.92 12.28
N ILE A 36 8.19 -20.83 11.56
CA ILE A 36 8.36 -20.84 10.11
C ILE A 36 9.69 -21.53 9.77
N ARG A 37 9.61 -22.63 9.03
CA ARG A 37 10.79 -23.42 8.64
C ARG A 37 11.41 -22.95 7.32
N LYS A 38 10.59 -22.46 6.39
CA LYS A 38 11.01 -22.02 5.05
C LYS A 38 11.24 -20.50 5.03
N ILE A 39 12.29 -20.06 5.71
CA ILE A 39 12.60 -18.64 5.92
C ILE A 39 12.85 -17.92 4.58
N ASP A 40 13.54 -18.56 3.64
CA ASP A 40 13.81 -17.99 2.32
C ASP A 40 12.52 -17.75 1.50
N GLN A 41 11.53 -18.61 1.63
CA GLN A 41 10.21 -18.38 1.00
C GLN A 41 9.48 -17.21 1.63
N LEU A 42 9.50 -17.11 2.97
CA LEU A 42 8.92 -15.98 3.68
C LEU A 42 9.56 -14.66 3.22
N GLU A 43 10.88 -14.61 3.19
CA GLU A 43 11.63 -13.41 2.78
C GLU A 43 11.27 -12.98 1.34
N ARG A 44 11.13 -13.92 0.42
CA ARG A 44 10.72 -13.63 -0.96
C ARG A 44 9.30 -13.09 -1.05
N VAL A 45 8.35 -13.67 -0.29
CA VAL A 45 6.98 -13.16 -0.21
C VAL A 45 6.98 -11.72 0.30
N VAL A 46 7.78 -11.43 1.34
CA VAL A 46 7.93 -10.08 1.89
C VAL A 46 8.48 -9.11 0.85
N ARG A 47 9.59 -9.47 0.21
CA ARG A 47 10.21 -8.62 -0.81
C ARG A 47 9.27 -8.33 -1.96
N TYR A 48 8.54 -9.34 -2.44
CA TYR A 48 7.52 -9.14 -3.47
C TYR A 48 6.43 -8.18 -3.01
N THR A 49 5.90 -8.38 -1.79
CA THR A 49 4.86 -7.54 -1.22
C THR A 49 5.32 -6.09 -1.07
N PHE A 50 6.53 -5.88 -0.55
CA PHE A 50 7.12 -4.54 -0.38
C PHE A 50 7.38 -3.83 -1.73
N ALA A 51 7.78 -4.60 -2.76
CA ALA A 51 7.96 -4.07 -4.10
C ALA A 51 6.65 -3.64 -4.76
N ASN A 52 5.54 -4.30 -4.39
CA ASN A 52 4.21 -4.09 -4.97
C ASN A 52 3.25 -3.32 -4.06
N VAL A 53 3.73 -2.59 -3.07
CA VAL A 53 2.92 -1.71 -2.23
C VAL A 53 2.13 -0.74 -3.11
N GLY A 54 0.83 -0.59 -2.82
CA GLY A 54 -0.09 0.23 -3.62
C GLY A 54 -0.57 -0.41 -4.93
N ASN A 55 0.02 -1.53 -5.36
CA ASN A 55 -0.47 -2.29 -6.51
C ASN A 55 -1.41 -3.41 -6.07
N SER A 56 -2.42 -3.67 -6.90
CA SER A 56 -3.31 -4.82 -6.69
C SER A 56 -2.60 -6.12 -7.05
N PHE A 57 -2.56 -7.07 -6.13
CA PHE A 57 -2.06 -8.41 -6.40
C PHE A 57 -2.83 -9.47 -5.60
N SER A 58 -2.57 -10.74 -5.90
CA SER A 58 -3.16 -11.89 -5.22
C SER A 58 -2.06 -12.85 -4.74
N ALA A 59 -2.39 -13.75 -3.83
CA ALA A 59 -1.47 -14.83 -3.47
C ALA A 59 -1.05 -15.66 -4.69
N LYS A 60 -1.94 -15.81 -5.67
CA LYS A 60 -1.63 -16.47 -6.94
C LYS A 60 -0.54 -15.71 -7.71
N SER A 61 -0.61 -14.37 -7.76
CA SER A 61 0.43 -13.56 -8.44
C SER A 61 1.80 -13.77 -7.82
N ILE A 62 1.89 -13.85 -6.48
CA ILE A 62 3.13 -14.15 -5.77
C ILE A 62 3.62 -15.57 -6.07
N SER A 63 2.71 -16.54 -6.01
CA SER A 63 3.02 -17.95 -6.29
C SER A 63 3.53 -18.14 -7.72
N ASP A 64 2.88 -17.52 -8.71
CA ASP A 64 3.28 -17.57 -10.11
C ASP A 64 4.66 -16.90 -10.33
N TYR A 65 4.91 -15.74 -9.68
CA TYR A 65 6.20 -15.07 -9.71
C TYR A 65 7.31 -15.96 -9.14
N LEU A 66 7.12 -16.54 -7.96
CA LEU A 66 8.12 -17.41 -7.34
C LEU A 66 8.34 -18.69 -8.15
N LYS A 67 7.32 -19.20 -8.80
CA LYS A 67 7.44 -20.34 -9.70
C LYS A 67 8.29 -20.00 -10.93
N SER A 68 8.21 -18.79 -11.47
CA SER A 68 9.06 -18.34 -12.57
C SER A 68 10.53 -18.24 -12.16
N GLU A 69 10.82 -18.07 -10.87
CA GLU A 69 12.16 -18.12 -10.28
C GLU A 69 12.61 -19.57 -9.90
N HIS A 70 11.92 -20.58 -10.38
CA HIS A 70 12.14 -22.01 -10.02
C HIS A 70 11.94 -22.31 -8.52
N ARG A 71 11.08 -21.53 -7.84
CA ARG A 71 10.71 -21.67 -6.43
C ARG A 71 9.22 -21.88 -6.30
N SER A 72 8.82 -23.07 -5.87
CA SER A 72 7.40 -23.38 -5.70
C SER A 72 6.90 -23.02 -4.31
N ILE A 73 5.78 -22.31 -4.25
CA ILE A 73 5.02 -22.02 -3.03
C ILE A 73 3.52 -22.12 -3.36
N ASP A 74 2.74 -22.71 -2.47
CA ASP A 74 1.29 -22.76 -2.64
C ASP A 74 0.63 -21.46 -2.16
N ASN A 75 -0.57 -21.18 -2.69
CA ASN A 75 -1.30 -19.95 -2.39
C ASN A 75 -1.70 -19.85 -0.92
N GLU A 76 -2.00 -20.97 -0.25
CA GLU A 76 -2.40 -20.97 1.16
C GLU A 76 -1.23 -20.56 2.04
N THR A 77 -0.02 -21.04 1.75
CA THR A 77 1.20 -20.61 2.43
C THR A 77 1.47 -19.12 2.23
N VAL A 78 1.25 -18.58 1.03
CA VAL A 78 1.38 -17.14 0.76
C VAL A 78 0.38 -16.34 1.61
N TYR A 79 -0.90 -16.73 1.61
CA TYR A 79 -1.91 -16.07 2.44
C TYR A 79 -1.56 -16.14 3.93
N SER A 80 -1.11 -17.30 4.40
CA SER A 80 -0.67 -17.47 5.79
C SER A 80 0.49 -16.53 6.14
N TYR A 81 1.44 -16.31 5.25
CA TYR A 81 2.54 -15.37 5.49
C TYR A 81 2.04 -13.92 5.53
N LEU A 82 1.22 -13.50 4.57
CA LEU A 82 0.63 -12.15 4.55
C LEU A 82 -0.17 -11.88 5.84
N GLU A 83 -0.99 -12.82 6.28
CA GLU A 83 -1.77 -12.71 7.53
C GLU A 83 -0.87 -12.52 8.76
N LYS A 84 0.28 -13.21 8.82
CA LYS A 84 1.23 -13.04 9.92
C LYS A 84 1.85 -11.65 9.94
N PHE A 85 2.12 -11.06 8.78
CA PHE A 85 2.60 -9.68 8.68
C PHE A 85 1.51 -8.66 9.03
N GLU A 86 0.25 -8.92 8.69
CA GLU A 86 -0.88 -8.10 9.13
C GLU A 86 -1.05 -8.15 10.65
N LYS A 87 -1.01 -9.35 11.26
CA LYS A 87 -1.08 -9.52 12.72
C LYS A 87 0.10 -8.89 13.47
N ALA A 88 1.23 -8.75 12.81
CA ALA A 88 2.40 -8.04 13.33
C ALA A 88 2.35 -6.53 13.08
N TYR A 89 1.27 -6.00 12.52
CA TYR A 89 1.09 -4.59 12.18
C TYR A 89 2.15 -4.03 11.23
N LEU A 90 2.70 -4.86 10.36
CA LEU A 90 3.66 -4.45 9.34
C LEU A 90 3.02 -4.14 8.01
N LEU A 91 1.95 -4.87 7.72
CA LEU A 91 1.12 -4.71 6.55
C LEU A 91 -0.30 -4.35 6.96
N HIS A 92 -0.92 -3.53 6.15
CA HIS A 92 -2.33 -3.24 6.18
C HIS A 92 -2.95 -3.70 4.88
N ARG A 93 -3.92 -4.59 4.97
CA ARG A 93 -4.71 -5.03 3.83
C ARG A 93 -5.79 -3.99 3.54
N CYS A 94 -5.86 -3.54 2.30
CA CYS A 94 -6.88 -2.63 1.81
C CYS A 94 -7.76 -3.38 0.80
N SER A 95 -8.98 -3.70 1.19
CA SER A 95 -9.94 -4.41 0.35
C SER A 95 -10.50 -3.50 -0.74
N ARG A 96 -10.95 -4.09 -1.84
CA ARG A 96 -11.65 -3.36 -2.90
C ARG A 96 -13.14 -3.27 -2.61
N TYR A 97 -13.71 -2.11 -2.89
CA TYR A 97 -15.13 -1.83 -2.77
C TYR A 97 -15.70 -1.51 -4.15
N ASP A 98 -16.65 -2.30 -4.60
CA ASP A 98 -17.37 -2.02 -5.84
C ASP A 98 -18.35 -0.86 -5.61
N LEU A 99 -18.06 0.29 -6.20
CA LEU A 99 -18.87 1.50 -6.06
C LEU A 99 -20.25 1.36 -6.70
N ARG A 100 -20.41 0.50 -7.71
CA ARG A 100 -21.68 0.23 -8.37
C ARG A 100 -22.48 -0.84 -7.63
N GLY A 101 -21.85 -1.98 -7.32
CA GLY A 101 -22.47 -3.10 -6.59
C GLY A 101 -22.62 -2.83 -5.10
N LYS A 102 -21.91 -1.85 -4.56
CA LYS A 102 -21.87 -1.50 -3.12
C LYS A 102 -21.48 -2.68 -2.22
N GLU A 103 -20.51 -3.45 -2.67
CA GLU A 103 -20.01 -4.63 -1.96
C GLU A 103 -18.48 -4.69 -1.90
N ILE A 104 -17.97 -5.37 -0.86
CA ILE A 104 -16.54 -5.65 -0.72
C ILE A 104 -16.16 -6.81 -1.63
N LEU A 105 -15.16 -6.60 -2.48
CA LEU A 105 -14.60 -7.63 -3.35
C LEU A 105 -13.53 -8.44 -2.60
N LYS A 106 -13.54 -9.76 -2.78
CA LYS A 106 -12.64 -10.70 -2.09
C LYS A 106 -11.31 -10.96 -2.81
N THR A 107 -11.03 -10.24 -3.89
CA THR A 107 -9.87 -10.49 -4.75
C THR A 107 -9.17 -9.21 -5.16
N GLN A 108 -7.88 -9.32 -5.49
CA GLN A 108 -7.05 -8.21 -5.94
C GLN A 108 -6.98 -7.06 -4.92
N GLU A 109 -6.62 -7.41 -3.69
CA GLU A 109 -6.41 -6.45 -2.62
C GLU A 109 -5.11 -5.69 -2.84
N LYS A 110 -5.02 -4.48 -2.30
CA LYS A 110 -3.74 -3.77 -2.15
C LYS A 110 -3.22 -3.96 -0.72
N PHE A 111 -1.91 -3.83 -0.60
CA PHE A 111 -1.25 -3.86 0.70
C PHE A 111 -0.43 -2.59 0.88
N TYR A 112 -0.50 -2.03 2.08
CA TYR A 112 0.26 -0.86 2.50
C TYR A 112 1.14 -1.20 3.69
N LEU A 113 2.30 -0.58 3.79
CA LEU A 113 3.23 -0.75 4.90
C LEU A 113 2.85 0.17 6.05
N ALA A 114 3.09 -0.29 7.28
CA ALA A 114 2.95 0.54 8.47
C ALA A 114 3.93 1.73 8.48
N ASP A 115 5.04 1.60 7.76
CA ASP A 115 6.02 2.67 7.57
C ASP A 115 6.76 2.46 6.23
N THR A 116 6.81 3.49 5.40
CA THR A 116 7.47 3.43 4.09
C THR A 116 8.98 3.21 4.18
N ALA A 117 9.62 3.55 5.30
CA ALA A 117 11.03 3.29 5.54
C ALA A 117 11.38 1.78 5.49
N LEU A 118 10.43 0.90 5.83
CA LEU A 118 10.58 -0.55 5.69
C LEU A 118 10.90 -0.94 4.24
N ARG A 119 10.17 -0.36 3.28
CA ARG A 119 10.42 -0.62 1.86
C ARG A 119 11.85 -0.24 1.48
N TYR A 120 12.24 0.98 1.81
CA TYR A 120 13.56 1.51 1.45
C TYR A 120 14.71 0.79 2.13
N SER A 121 14.54 0.34 3.37
CA SER A 121 15.56 -0.43 4.08
C SER A 121 15.77 -1.83 3.52
N VAL A 122 14.73 -2.47 2.96
CA VAL A 122 14.77 -3.84 2.43
C VAL A 122 15.08 -3.89 0.94
N LEU A 123 14.56 -2.94 0.16
CA LEU A 123 14.64 -2.93 -1.31
C LEU A 123 15.58 -1.86 -1.86
N GLY A 124 15.92 -0.85 -1.07
CA GLY A 124 16.59 0.36 -1.55
C GLY A 124 15.62 1.38 -2.15
N TYR A 125 16.14 2.59 -2.38
CA TYR A 125 15.39 3.67 -3.02
C TYR A 125 15.39 3.53 -4.54
N THR A 126 14.24 3.73 -5.16
CA THR A 126 14.09 3.90 -6.60
C THR A 126 13.12 5.07 -6.88
N PRO A 127 13.39 5.94 -7.88
CA PRO A 127 12.49 7.06 -8.22
C PRO A 127 11.05 6.61 -8.46
N ASP A 128 10.85 5.48 -9.11
CA ASP A 128 9.51 4.93 -9.41
C ASP A 128 8.73 4.52 -8.17
N SER A 129 9.41 4.41 -7.02
CA SER A 129 8.77 4.05 -5.75
C SER A 129 8.05 5.22 -5.05
N VAL A 130 8.26 6.44 -5.51
CA VAL A 130 7.73 7.64 -4.84
C VAL A 130 6.21 7.68 -4.90
N ALA A 131 5.61 7.42 -6.07
CA ALA A 131 4.15 7.44 -6.23
C ALA A 131 3.45 6.45 -5.28
N SER A 132 3.92 5.20 -5.22
CA SER A 132 3.37 4.19 -4.31
C SER A 132 3.61 4.51 -2.83
N SER A 133 4.70 5.22 -2.52
CA SER A 133 4.98 5.68 -1.15
C SER A 133 4.05 6.82 -0.74
N LEU A 134 3.71 7.74 -1.65
CA LEU A 134 2.72 8.78 -1.41
C LEU A 134 1.33 8.19 -1.16
N GLU A 135 0.91 7.24 -1.99
CA GLU A 135 -0.35 6.51 -1.79
C GLU A 135 -0.36 5.82 -0.41
N ASN A 136 0.74 5.18 -0.01
CA ASN A 136 0.88 4.57 1.30
C ASN A 136 0.74 5.58 2.46
N VAL A 137 1.37 6.75 2.35
CA VAL A 137 1.28 7.80 3.38
C VAL A 137 -0.16 8.31 3.51
N VAL A 138 -0.86 8.52 2.39
CA VAL A 138 -2.26 8.94 2.39
C VAL A 138 -3.15 7.88 3.02
N TYR A 139 -2.95 6.59 2.69
CA TYR A 139 -3.66 5.48 3.33
C TYR A 139 -3.52 5.52 4.86
N LEU A 140 -2.28 5.62 5.36
CA LEU A 140 -2.00 5.66 6.80
C LEU A 140 -2.63 6.88 7.47
N GLU A 141 -2.60 8.04 6.82
CA GLU A 141 -3.20 9.26 7.36
C GLU A 141 -4.72 9.16 7.43
N LEU A 142 -5.37 8.58 6.43
CA LEU A 142 -6.81 8.31 6.47
C LEU A 142 -7.17 7.36 7.63
N CYS A 143 -6.40 6.27 7.80
CA CYS A 143 -6.58 5.35 8.92
C CYS A 143 -6.35 6.04 10.28
N ARG A 144 -5.30 6.88 10.39
CA ARG A 144 -5.00 7.67 11.60
C ARG A 144 -6.15 8.61 11.98
N ARG A 145 -6.86 9.17 10.99
CA ARG A 145 -8.06 9.99 11.19
C ARG A 145 -9.31 9.17 11.55
N GLY A 146 -9.19 7.85 11.60
CA GLY A 146 -10.26 6.94 12.01
C GLY A 146 -11.22 6.57 10.87
N TYR A 147 -10.79 6.72 9.61
CA TYR A 147 -11.55 6.21 8.48
C TYR A 147 -11.31 4.71 8.28
N THR A 148 -12.36 3.99 7.89
CA THR A 148 -12.23 2.70 7.23
C THR A 148 -11.97 2.96 5.76
N VAL A 149 -10.84 2.46 5.25
CA VAL A 149 -10.34 2.77 3.92
C VAL A 149 -10.45 1.54 3.02
N THR A 150 -10.99 1.72 1.83
CA THR A 150 -11.05 0.70 0.77
C THR A 150 -10.63 1.32 -0.56
N ILE A 151 -10.29 0.48 -1.54
CA ILE A 151 -10.03 0.90 -2.92
C ILE A 151 -11.36 0.94 -3.66
N GLY A 152 -11.66 2.04 -4.32
CA GLY A 152 -12.89 2.20 -5.08
C GLY A 152 -12.77 1.59 -6.47
N LYS A 153 -13.56 0.52 -6.76
CA LYS A 153 -13.68 0.01 -8.13
C LYS A 153 -14.78 0.73 -8.87
N THR A 154 -14.45 1.33 -10.02
CA THR A 154 -15.40 1.87 -11.01
C THR A 154 -15.47 0.94 -12.22
N PRO A 155 -16.46 1.11 -13.14
CA PRO A 155 -16.49 0.35 -14.40
C PRO A 155 -15.21 0.52 -15.24
N ASP A 156 -14.65 1.72 -15.26
CA ASP A 156 -13.55 2.13 -16.13
C ASP A 156 -12.17 2.16 -15.43
N GLY A 157 -12.13 1.79 -14.11
CA GLY A 157 -10.86 1.75 -13.38
C GLY A 157 -11.00 1.68 -11.88
N GLU A 158 -10.10 2.36 -11.18
CA GLU A 158 -10.05 2.42 -9.72
C GLU A 158 -9.92 3.87 -9.26
N VAL A 159 -10.54 4.17 -8.11
CA VAL A 159 -10.23 5.32 -7.27
C VAL A 159 -9.37 4.82 -6.13
N ASP A 160 -8.27 5.50 -5.86
CA ASP A 160 -7.28 4.99 -4.90
C ASP A 160 -7.89 4.72 -3.54
N PHE A 161 -8.71 5.65 -3.03
CA PHE A 161 -9.35 5.44 -1.73
C PHE A 161 -10.80 5.88 -1.68
N VAL A 162 -11.62 5.01 -1.09
CA VAL A 162 -12.93 5.31 -0.52
C VAL A 162 -12.77 5.26 0.99
N ALA A 163 -12.81 6.40 1.64
CA ALA A 163 -12.65 6.51 3.09
C ALA A 163 -14.00 6.79 3.74
N GLN A 164 -14.40 5.94 4.68
CA GLN A 164 -15.71 6.01 5.36
C GLN A 164 -15.52 6.07 6.86
N LYS A 165 -16.25 7.00 7.50
CA LYS A 165 -16.29 7.15 8.96
C LYS A 165 -17.69 7.52 9.38
N GLN A 166 -18.36 6.61 10.11
CA GLN A 166 -19.78 6.78 10.48
C GLN A 166 -20.64 7.03 9.22
N ASN A 167 -21.27 8.22 9.13
CA ASN A 167 -22.09 8.64 8.00
C ASN A 167 -21.30 9.46 6.95
N ASP A 168 -20.04 9.78 7.23
CA ASP A 168 -19.17 10.53 6.32
C ASP A 168 -18.45 9.61 5.38
N ARG A 169 -18.35 10.03 4.13
CA ARG A 169 -17.56 9.38 3.09
C ARG A 169 -16.81 10.43 2.31
N LEU A 170 -15.61 10.07 1.87
CA LEU A 170 -14.84 10.86 0.92
C LEU A 170 -14.08 9.96 -0.04
N TYR A 171 -13.73 10.50 -1.20
CA TYR A 171 -12.98 9.84 -2.23
C TYR A 171 -11.65 10.56 -2.44
N VAL A 172 -10.59 9.81 -2.56
CA VAL A 172 -9.24 10.36 -2.73
C VAL A 172 -8.55 9.67 -3.88
N GLN A 173 -7.99 10.49 -4.77
CA GLN A 173 -7.03 10.08 -5.78
C GLN A 173 -5.68 10.67 -5.41
N VAL A 174 -4.60 9.89 -5.54
CA VAL A 174 -3.24 10.31 -5.18
C VAL A 174 -2.36 10.28 -6.42
N THR A 175 -1.71 11.40 -6.70
CA THR A 175 -0.74 11.48 -7.80
C THR A 175 0.49 12.26 -7.37
N GLN A 176 1.65 11.90 -7.89
CA GLN A 176 2.87 12.65 -7.58
C GLN A 176 2.83 14.00 -8.25
N GLU A 177 2.50 14.01 -9.53
CA GLU A 177 2.56 15.22 -10.34
C GLU A 177 1.65 15.04 -11.57
N ILE A 178 1.02 16.12 -12.00
CA ILE A 178 0.19 16.14 -13.20
C ILE A 178 0.96 16.85 -14.31
N LYS A 179 1.62 16.06 -15.18
CA LYS A 179 2.48 16.56 -16.28
C LYS A 179 1.74 16.86 -17.58
N SER A 180 0.51 16.42 -17.72
CA SER A 180 -0.25 16.59 -18.96
C SER A 180 -1.74 16.66 -18.69
N GLU A 181 -2.47 17.37 -19.59
CA GLU A 181 -3.93 17.42 -19.58
C GLU A 181 -4.58 16.02 -19.63
N LYS A 182 -3.94 15.07 -20.32
CA LYS A 182 -4.42 13.68 -20.38
C LYS A 182 -4.36 13.00 -19.02
N THR A 183 -3.29 13.23 -18.27
CA THR A 183 -3.15 12.71 -16.89
C THR A 183 -4.16 13.38 -15.98
N GLU A 184 -4.27 14.72 -16.05
CA GLU A 184 -5.22 15.49 -15.28
C GLU A 184 -6.64 14.99 -15.50
N LYS A 185 -7.06 14.94 -16.76
CA LYS A 185 -8.38 14.44 -17.14
C LYS A 185 -8.66 13.04 -16.56
N ARG A 186 -7.70 12.13 -16.65
CA ARG A 186 -7.85 10.76 -16.12
C ARG A 186 -8.05 10.73 -14.59
N GLU A 187 -7.29 11.53 -13.83
CA GLU A 187 -7.37 11.56 -12.38
C GLU A 187 -8.70 12.18 -11.89
N TYR A 188 -9.19 13.21 -12.57
CA TYR A 188 -10.46 13.85 -12.21
C TYR A 188 -11.68 13.08 -12.75
N GLU A 189 -11.66 12.56 -13.97
CA GLU A 189 -12.81 11.86 -14.57
C GLU A 189 -13.27 10.68 -13.73
N ARG A 190 -12.34 9.88 -13.19
CA ARG A 190 -12.67 8.75 -12.33
C ARG A 190 -13.46 9.15 -11.09
N LEU A 191 -13.12 10.28 -10.49
CA LEU A 191 -13.85 10.83 -9.34
C LEU A 191 -15.21 11.40 -9.76
N LEU A 192 -15.29 12.03 -10.93
CA LEU A 192 -16.52 12.62 -11.47
C LEU A 192 -17.55 11.58 -11.94
N GLU A 193 -17.12 10.37 -12.27
CA GLU A 193 -17.99 9.23 -12.57
C GLU A 193 -18.81 8.79 -11.34
N ILE A 194 -18.36 9.10 -10.14
CA ILE A 194 -19.05 8.75 -8.91
C ILE A 194 -20.20 9.73 -8.69
N ARG A 195 -21.42 9.26 -8.94
CA ARG A 195 -22.65 10.06 -8.88
C ARG A 195 -23.22 10.12 -7.47
N ASP A 196 -22.49 10.77 -6.57
CA ASP A 196 -22.95 11.14 -5.24
C ASP A 196 -22.39 12.50 -4.82
N ASN A 197 -22.87 13.02 -3.68
CA ASN A 197 -22.52 14.35 -3.19
C ASN A 197 -21.38 14.33 -2.14
N TYR A 198 -20.70 13.20 -1.95
CA TYR A 198 -19.60 13.15 -1.04
C TYR A 198 -18.35 13.86 -1.60
N PRO A 199 -17.51 14.43 -0.73
CA PRO A 199 -16.27 15.11 -1.15
C PRO A 199 -15.35 14.21 -1.95
N LYS A 200 -14.73 14.78 -2.97
CA LYS A 200 -13.79 14.15 -3.88
C LYS A 200 -12.52 14.98 -3.94
N TYR A 201 -11.37 14.37 -3.67
CA TYR A 201 -10.08 15.03 -3.59
C TYR A 201 -9.06 14.39 -4.51
N VAL A 202 -8.27 15.22 -5.19
CA VAL A 202 -7.02 14.80 -5.82
C VAL A 202 -5.88 15.38 -4.99
N LEU A 203 -5.08 14.50 -4.40
CA LEU A 203 -3.88 14.86 -3.63
C LEU A 203 -2.66 14.75 -4.53
N ARG A 204 -1.87 15.82 -4.59
CA ARG A 204 -0.68 15.93 -5.44
C ARG A 204 0.45 16.64 -4.69
N THR A 205 1.69 16.43 -5.14
CA THR A 205 2.89 17.03 -4.52
C THR A 205 3.42 18.25 -5.26
N ASP A 206 2.96 18.49 -6.48
CA ASP A 206 3.30 19.69 -7.25
C ASP A 206 2.41 20.89 -6.87
N GLU A 207 2.83 22.08 -7.25
CA GLU A 207 2.06 23.30 -7.04
C GLU A 207 0.78 23.29 -7.87
N PHE A 208 -0.34 23.57 -7.22
CA PHE A 208 -1.62 23.69 -7.91
C PHE A 208 -1.69 25.02 -8.67
N ALA A 209 -1.66 24.97 -9.97
CA ALA A 209 -1.77 26.15 -10.84
C ALA A 209 -3.20 26.71 -10.97
N GLY A 210 -4.08 26.40 -10.04
CA GLY A 210 -5.41 26.98 -9.84
C GLY A 210 -6.40 26.83 -11.00
N GLY A 211 -7.37 25.94 -10.87
CA GLY A 211 -8.61 25.87 -11.65
C GLY A 211 -9.74 25.37 -10.74
N ASN A 212 -10.88 26.00 -10.78
CA ASN A 212 -12.09 25.44 -10.19
C ASN A 212 -12.70 24.50 -11.23
N TYR A 213 -12.81 23.22 -10.89
CA TYR A 213 -13.53 22.21 -11.67
C TYR A 213 -14.91 21.96 -11.10
#